data_fadce4000b5ba0b22f8d9becacaa0bbc
#
_entry.id   fadce4000b5ba0b22f8d9becacaa0bbc
#
_cell.length_a   1.000
_cell.length_b   1.000
_cell.length_c   1.000
_cell.angle_alpha   90.00
_cell.angle_beta   90.00
_cell.angle_gamma   90.00
#
_symmetry.space_group_name_H-M   'P 1'
#
loop_
_entity.id
_entity.type
_entity.pdbx_description
1 polymer ?
#
loop_
_entity_poly.entity_id
_entity_poly.type
_entity_poly.pdbx_seq_one_letter_code
_entity_poly.pdbx_strand_id
1 'polypeptide(L)'
;MADRVLHISWGAPIPGREEHGLEVFNEAMGLYGRLQQEGRIESFDVALFPANSDLNGYIELHGSHEQLDAAQQDEEFRRITIDASLSVSELRIAEAVTNEGVAQEMARYQEAISKVPQSA
;
A
#
# COMPACT_ATOMS: atom_id res chain seq x y z
N MET A 1 -1.03 -4.44 -18.08
CA MET A 1 -1.24 -3.16 -17.35
C MET A 1 -1.75 -3.44 -15.96
N ALA A 2 -1.22 -2.74 -14.97
CA ALA A 2 -1.64 -2.92 -13.58
C ALA A 2 -3.06 -2.43 -13.37
N ASP A 3 -3.89 -3.24 -12.75
CA ASP A 3 -5.25 -2.86 -12.37
C ASP A 3 -5.44 -2.91 -10.85
N ARG A 4 -4.36 -3.13 -10.10
CA ARG A 4 -4.34 -3.18 -8.64
C ARG A 4 -3.19 -2.35 -8.10
N VAL A 5 -3.38 -1.89 -6.88
CA VAL A 5 -2.33 -1.19 -6.15
C VAL A 5 -2.34 -1.67 -4.70
N LEU A 6 -1.17 -1.89 -4.14
CA LEU A 6 -1.03 -2.11 -2.72
C LEU A 6 -0.68 -0.77 -2.09
N HIS A 7 -1.62 -0.21 -1.36
CA HIS A 7 -1.47 1.10 -0.72
C HIS A 7 -0.92 0.91 0.68
N ILE A 8 0.21 1.56 0.96
CA ILE A 8 0.88 1.52 2.25
C ILE A 8 1.01 2.96 2.73
N SER A 9 0.32 3.30 3.82
CA SER A 9 0.38 4.66 4.37
C SER A 9 0.72 4.62 5.86
N TRP A 10 1.23 5.73 6.36
CA TRP A 10 1.63 5.82 7.77
C TRP A 10 1.49 7.24 8.29
N GLY A 11 1.35 7.34 9.61
CA GLY A 11 1.27 8.60 10.32
C GLY A 11 2.64 9.03 10.85
N ALA A 12 2.64 9.75 11.97
CA ALA A 12 3.87 10.26 12.56
C ALA A 12 4.76 9.14 13.08
N PRO A 13 6.08 9.34 13.09
CA PRO A 13 7.00 8.41 13.76
C PRO A 13 6.67 8.31 15.23
N ILE A 14 6.88 7.15 15.81
CA ILE A 14 6.75 6.97 17.26
C ILE A 14 7.90 7.75 17.92
N PRO A 15 7.60 8.61 18.92
CA PRO A 15 8.66 9.40 19.55
C PRO A 15 9.82 8.55 20.04
N GLY A 16 11.03 8.97 19.71
CA GLY A 16 12.26 8.25 20.04
C GLY A 16 12.67 7.20 19.03
N ARG A 17 11.86 6.98 17.97
CA ARG A 17 12.16 5.98 16.94
C ARG A 17 12.32 6.59 15.54
N GLU A 18 12.54 7.89 15.48
CA GLU A 18 12.62 8.60 14.21
C GLU A 18 13.76 8.07 13.32
N GLU A 19 14.94 7.83 13.89
CA GLU A 19 16.05 7.29 13.14
C GLU A 19 15.77 5.89 12.63
N HIS A 20 15.21 5.05 13.48
CA HIS A 20 14.85 3.69 13.08
C HIS A 20 13.80 3.70 11.98
N GLY A 21 12.81 4.58 12.08
CA GLY A 21 11.81 4.75 11.04
C GLY A 21 12.41 5.12 9.69
N LEU A 22 13.41 5.99 9.70
CA LEU A 22 14.10 6.38 8.47
C LEU A 22 14.87 5.20 7.87
N GLU A 23 15.53 4.41 8.71
CA GLU A 23 16.24 3.20 8.25
C GLU A 23 15.27 2.22 7.60
N VAL A 24 14.11 2.00 8.22
CA VAL A 24 13.07 1.10 7.70
C VAL A 24 12.55 1.61 6.36
N PHE A 25 12.33 2.93 6.26
CA PHE A 25 11.89 3.53 5.01
C PHE A 25 12.91 3.28 3.89
N ASN A 26 14.19 3.47 4.17
CA ASN A 26 15.24 3.24 3.18
C ASN A 26 15.32 1.77 2.78
N GLU A 27 15.16 0.85 3.73
CA GLU A 27 15.10 -0.59 3.41
C GLU A 27 13.91 -0.90 2.51
N ALA A 28 12.75 -0.30 2.79
CA ALA A 28 11.55 -0.49 1.99
C ALA A 28 11.76 -0.01 0.56
N MET A 29 12.37 1.16 0.39
CA MET A 29 12.68 1.70 -0.94
C MET A 29 13.60 0.75 -1.70
N GLY A 30 14.59 0.18 -1.05
CA GLY A 30 15.50 -0.80 -1.65
C GLY A 30 14.76 -2.05 -2.10
N LEU A 31 13.88 -2.58 -1.25
CA LEU A 31 13.08 -3.76 -1.59
C LEU A 31 12.18 -3.50 -2.79
N TYR A 32 11.42 -2.40 -2.76
CA TYR A 32 10.47 -2.13 -3.85
C TYR A 32 11.17 -1.89 -5.17
N GLY A 33 12.33 -1.24 -5.13
CA GLY A 33 13.17 -1.07 -6.33
C GLY A 33 13.62 -2.41 -6.91
N ARG A 34 14.00 -3.36 -6.06
CA ARG A 34 14.39 -4.70 -6.52
C ARG A 34 13.19 -5.46 -7.08
N LEU A 35 12.03 -5.38 -6.43
CA LEU A 35 10.81 -6.02 -6.93
C LEU A 35 10.45 -5.52 -8.31
N GLN A 36 10.58 -4.22 -8.54
CA GLN A 36 10.33 -3.64 -9.86
C GLN A 36 11.35 -4.11 -10.89
N GLN A 37 12.63 -4.09 -10.54
CA GLN A 37 13.69 -4.55 -11.45
C GLN A 37 13.52 -6.00 -11.85
N GLU A 38 13.06 -6.84 -10.93
CA GLU A 38 12.86 -8.27 -11.17
C GLU A 38 11.52 -8.56 -11.85
N GLY A 39 10.72 -7.55 -12.13
CA GLY A 39 9.41 -7.74 -12.74
C GLY A 39 8.37 -8.33 -11.81
N ARG A 40 8.61 -8.30 -10.51
CA ARG A 40 7.69 -8.84 -9.49
C ARG A 40 6.59 -7.85 -9.12
N ILE A 41 6.79 -6.57 -9.43
CA ILE A 41 5.75 -5.54 -9.49
C ILE A 41 6.01 -4.72 -10.75
N GLU A 42 5.02 -3.97 -11.22
CA GLU A 42 5.19 -3.16 -12.42
C GLU A 42 5.91 -1.84 -12.13
N SER A 43 5.54 -1.19 -11.05
CA SER A 43 6.13 0.09 -10.64
C SER A 43 5.72 0.40 -9.21
N PHE A 44 6.27 1.49 -8.64
CA PHE A 44 5.78 1.99 -7.36
C PHE A 44 5.95 3.50 -7.29
N ASP A 45 5.09 4.13 -6.50
CA ASP A 45 5.09 5.56 -6.25
C ASP A 45 5.27 5.82 -4.77
N VAL A 46 5.89 6.95 -4.45
CA VAL A 46 6.10 7.41 -3.08
C VAL A 46 5.66 8.85 -2.97
N ALA A 47 4.93 9.19 -1.93
CA ALA A 47 4.58 10.57 -1.63
C ALA A 47 4.82 10.82 -0.15
N LEU A 48 5.43 11.96 0.15
CA LEU A 48 5.63 12.42 1.52
C LEU A 48 4.88 13.73 1.69
N PHE A 49 4.17 13.87 2.78
CA PHE A 49 3.38 15.06 3.04
C PHE A 49 4.12 16.03 3.95
N PRO A 50 3.86 17.34 3.83
CA PRO A 50 4.34 18.29 4.83
C PRO A 50 3.82 17.90 6.20
N ALA A 51 4.49 18.33 7.25
CA ALA A 51 4.13 18.00 8.62
C ALA A 51 2.65 18.34 8.89
N ASN A 52 1.92 17.36 9.39
CA ASN A 52 0.51 17.49 9.75
C ASN A 52 0.21 16.42 10.81
N SER A 53 -1.01 16.45 11.36
CA SER A 53 -1.35 15.58 12.50
C SER A 53 -1.73 14.16 12.10
N ASP A 54 -1.98 13.87 10.82
CA ASP A 54 -2.63 12.62 10.43
C ASP A 54 -1.79 11.71 9.55
N LEU A 55 -1.26 12.23 8.43
CA LEU A 55 -0.68 11.41 7.39
C LEU A 55 0.71 11.91 7.03
N ASN A 56 1.71 11.03 7.20
CA ASN A 56 3.10 11.38 6.92
C ASN A 56 3.49 11.07 5.48
N GLY A 57 3.01 9.97 4.95
CA GLY A 57 3.30 9.60 3.57
C GLY A 57 2.60 8.32 3.14
N TYR A 58 2.78 7.98 1.88
CA TYR A 58 2.31 6.70 1.37
C TYR A 58 3.24 6.18 0.29
N ILE A 59 3.15 4.88 0.08
CA ILE A 59 3.81 4.16 -1.01
C ILE A 59 2.72 3.33 -1.68
N GLU A 60 2.73 3.30 -3.01
CA GLU A 60 1.80 2.47 -3.76
C GLU A 60 2.58 1.56 -4.70
N LEU A 61 2.40 0.24 -4.52
CA LEU A 61 2.98 -0.76 -5.41
C LEU A 61 1.95 -1.14 -6.45
N HIS A 62 2.29 -1.00 -7.73
CA HIS A 62 1.38 -1.28 -8.83
C HIS A 62 1.68 -2.66 -9.41
N GLY A 63 0.63 -3.41 -9.66
CA GLY A 63 0.78 -4.75 -10.23
C GLY A 63 -0.55 -5.47 -10.35
N SER A 64 -0.50 -6.74 -10.73
CA SER A 64 -1.67 -7.61 -10.70
C SER A 64 -1.92 -8.07 -9.25
N HIS A 65 -3.10 -8.62 -9.02
CA HIS A 65 -3.40 -9.22 -7.73
C HIS A 65 -2.37 -10.28 -7.36
N GLU A 66 -2.00 -11.14 -8.30
CA GLU A 66 -1.03 -12.22 -8.06
C GLU A 66 0.34 -11.67 -7.70
N GLN A 67 0.78 -10.60 -8.38
CA GLN A 67 2.06 -9.95 -8.05
C GLN A 67 2.05 -9.37 -6.65
N LEU A 68 0.97 -8.65 -6.31
CA LEU A 68 0.88 -7.98 -5.01
C LEU A 68 0.71 -8.99 -3.87
N ASP A 69 -0.01 -10.07 -4.10
CA ASP A 69 -0.13 -11.14 -3.12
C ASP A 69 1.23 -11.80 -2.86
N ALA A 70 1.96 -12.13 -3.92
CA ALA A 70 3.29 -12.72 -3.80
C ALA A 70 4.27 -11.78 -3.10
N ALA A 71 4.18 -10.46 -3.37
CA ALA A 71 5.03 -9.48 -2.71
C ALA A 71 4.80 -9.46 -1.20
N GLN A 72 3.54 -9.56 -0.78
CA GLN A 72 3.20 -9.59 0.64
C GLN A 72 3.63 -10.88 1.33
N GLN A 73 3.83 -11.96 0.59
CA GLN A 73 4.33 -13.22 1.12
C GLN A 73 5.86 -13.26 1.19
N ASP A 74 6.53 -12.31 0.56
CA ASP A 74 7.99 -12.22 0.59
C ASP A 74 8.48 -11.99 2.02
N GLU A 75 9.50 -12.75 2.43
CA GLU A 75 9.99 -12.71 3.80
C GLU A 75 10.55 -11.34 4.17
N GLU A 76 11.25 -10.69 3.25
CA GLU A 76 11.81 -9.37 3.51
C GLU A 76 10.69 -8.32 3.63
N PHE A 77 9.65 -8.42 2.80
CA PHE A 77 8.49 -7.55 2.90
C PHE A 77 7.82 -7.68 4.27
N ARG A 78 7.65 -8.90 4.73
CA ARG A 78 7.00 -9.17 6.02
C ARG A 78 7.83 -8.62 7.18
N ARG A 79 9.14 -8.80 7.15
CA ARG A 79 10.05 -8.28 8.18
C ARG A 79 10.01 -6.74 8.22
N ILE A 80 10.12 -6.12 7.05
CA ILE A 80 10.09 -4.65 6.95
C ILE A 80 8.75 -4.09 7.45
N THR A 81 7.66 -4.77 7.14
CA THR A 81 6.32 -4.35 7.59
C THR A 81 6.21 -4.40 9.10
N ILE A 82 6.74 -5.44 9.73
CA ILE A 82 6.75 -5.55 11.19
C ILE A 82 7.59 -4.42 11.80
N ASP A 83 8.80 -4.20 11.26
CA ASP A 83 9.66 -3.11 11.71
C ASP A 83 8.96 -1.75 11.58
N ALA A 84 8.29 -1.53 10.47
CA ALA A 84 7.54 -0.30 10.24
C ALA A 84 6.44 -0.11 11.29
N SER A 85 5.71 -1.18 11.61
CA SER A 85 4.63 -1.11 12.59
C SER A 85 5.11 -0.73 13.98
N LEU A 86 6.39 -0.95 14.27
CA LEU A 86 7.00 -0.59 15.53
C LEU A 86 7.64 0.81 15.51
N SER A 87 7.67 1.45 14.36
CA SER A 87 8.39 2.73 14.15
C SER A 87 7.47 3.90 13.84
N VAL A 88 6.29 3.65 13.28
CA VAL A 88 5.34 4.69 12.89
C VAL A 88 3.95 4.37 13.45
N SER A 89 3.15 5.42 13.60
CA SER A 89 1.75 5.26 13.98
C SER A 89 0.91 5.05 12.74
N GLU A 90 -0.24 4.43 12.91
CA GLU A 90 -1.28 4.34 11.88
C GLU A 90 -0.77 3.72 10.57
N LEU A 91 0.02 2.67 10.66
CA LEU A 91 0.43 1.94 9.47
C LEU A 91 -0.80 1.23 8.88
N ARG A 92 -1.07 1.49 7.61
CA ARG A 92 -2.19 0.89 6.88
C ARG A 92 -1.69 0.27 5.59
N ILE A 93 -2.12 -0.96 5.33
CA ILE A 93 -1.79 -1.66 4.10
C ILE A 93 -3.09 -2.23 3.55
N ALA A 94 -3.43 -1.84 2.33
CA ALA A 94 -4.65 -2.29 1.70
C ALA A 94 -4.48 -2.39 0.19
N GLU A 95 -4.97 -3.47 -0.39
CA GLU A 95 -4.98 -3.60 -1.84
C GLU A 95 -6.23 -2.94 -2.39
N ALA A 96 -6.07 -2.14 -3.44
CA ALA A 96 -7.17 -1.42 -4.08
C ALA A 96 -7.22 -1.77 -5.56
N VAL A 97 -8.40 -1.67 -6.14
CA VAL A 97 -8.57 -1.79 -7.59
C VAL A 97 -8.34 -0.42 -8.22
N THR A 98 -7.74 -0.43 -9.41
CA THR A 98 -7.44 0.79 -10.15
C THR A 98 -7.75 0.56 -11.62
N ASN A 99 -7.78 1.63 -12.41
CA ASN A 99 -7.93 1.56 -13.86
C ASN A 99 -9.17 0.73 -14.25
N GLU A 100 -9.03 -0.27 -15.10
CA GLU A 100 -10.15 -1.10 -15.55
C GLU A 100 -10.81 -1.87 -14.40
N GLY A 101 -10.05 -2.19 -13.35
CA GLY A 101 -10.61 -2.86 -12.18
C GLY A 101 -11.67 -2.03 -11.48
N VAL A 102 -11.59 -0.69 -11.56
CA VAL A 102 -12.58 0.20 -10.95
C VAL A 102 -13.94 0.01 -11.60
N ALA A 103 -14.00 -0.06 -12.92
CA ALA A 103 -15.26 -0.25 -13.63
C ALA A 103 -15.92 -1.57 -13.26
N GLN A 104 -15.12 -2.64 -13.16
CA GLN A 104 -15.62 -3.95 -12.75
C GLN A 104 -16.16 -3.92 -11.33
N GLU A 105 -15.46 -3.27 -10.42
CA GLU A 105 -15.88 -3.16 -9.03
C GLU A 105 -17.16 -2.34 -8.90
N MET A 106 -17.28 -1.27 -9.67
CA MET A 106 -18.51 -0.46 -9.67
C MET A 106 -19.69 -1.25 -10.20
N ALA A 107 -19.49 -2.11 -11.21
CA ALA A 107 -20.55 -2.98 -11.71
C ALA A 107 -21.02 -3.97 -10.64
N ARG A 108 -20.10 -4.55 -9.86
CA ARG A 108 -20.45 -5.43 -8.75
C ARG A 108 -21.23 -4.69 -7.68
N TYR A 109 -20.81 -3.46 -7.38
CA TYR A 109 -21.47 -2.63 -6.38
C TYR A 109 -22.92 -2.29 -6.81
N GLN A 110 -23.10 -1.90 -8.07
CA GLN A 110 -24.43 -1.61 -8.61
C GLN A 110 -25.33 -2.84 -8.58
N GLU A 111 -24.80 -4.01 -8.90
CA GLU A 111 -25.55 -5.25 -8.81
C GLU A 111 -25.98 -5.53 -7.37
N ALA A 112 -25.07 -5.34 -6.41
CA ALA A 112 -25.37 -5.54 -5.00
C ALA A 112 -26.44 -4.57 -4.52
N ILE A 113 -26.39 -3.29 -4.94
CA ILE A 113 -27.40 -2.29 -4.58
C ILE A 113 -28.79 -2.72 -5.06
N SER A 114 -28.88 -3.28 -6.25
CA SER A 114 -30.17 -3.68 -6.82
C SER A 114 -30.87 -4.77 -6.00
N LYS A 115 -30.13 -5.48 -5.14
CA LYS A 115 -30.67 -6.55 -4.30
C LYS A 115 -31.06 -6.06 -2.91
N VAL A 116 -30.82 -4.79 -2.59
CA VAL A 116 -31.12 -4.23 -1.28
C VAL A 116 -32.21 -3.18 -1.43
N PRO A 117 -33.29 -3.22 -0.61
CA PRO A 117 -34.31 -2.17 -0.67
C PRO A 117 -33.71 -0.80 -0.41
N GLN A 118 -34.06 0.16 -1.26
CA GLN A 118 -33.59 1.53 -1.13
C GLN A 118 -34.64 2.38 -0.42
N SER A 119 -34.17 3.20 0.54
CA SER A 119 -35.06 4.17 1.20
C SER A 119 -35.20 5.38 0.33
N ALA A 120 -36.41 5.93 0.29
CA ALA A 120 -36.64 7.17 -0.41
C ALA A 120 -36.14 8.37 0.39
#